data_e5c495d1a4b4442b703822e0ec725946
#
_entry.id   e5c495d1a4b4442b703822e0ec725946
#
_cell.length_a   1.000
_cell.length_b   1.000
_cell.length_c   1.000
_cell.angle_alpha   90.00
_cell.angle_beta   90.00
_cell.angle_gamma   90.00
#
_symmetry.space_group_name_H-M   'P 1'
#
loop_
_entity.id
_entity.type
_entity.pdbx_description
1 polymer ?
#
loop_
_entity_poly.entity_id
_entity_poly.type
_entity_poly.pdbx_seq_one_letter_code
_entity_poly.pdbx_strand_id
1 'polypeptide(L)'
;MMKPPVLSPHRSVRSAAVGKMGVAGVLVLFAFVYVGSLFSPGLQDDADSTHAEAAREMSVTHDYVTLKVNGNRYLEKAPLMYWAVSLCYLCFGPNEFSTHLAVVLSMLLLVLLAMRWGRRAFGGGAAIYAGLFVATAAGCYLFTRILIPESILSLFIAASFYFFVTALEDRNPWRWYSGYACLALAVLTKGLLAIVVVGLTLLLYLGISGEWRRWREFHLFTGTLLFLLIAAPWHILAGLRNPRFFWFYFVNEHFMRFLGKRIPKDYNKQTDSLYWTLHLVWLFPWSLYLPVALRRPLTNWMARRKGGDKAPRKPLDFRSRTELICLVWAGVTLVFFSFSTNQEYYTFPAYLPILLLIAERLADEEEWGSRSWLLWSSGVLAVICIAISIVLAAGLWNSRNLPFVPDIGTVLAKPDLQAETLSMGHMLDLTGESFAALRLPAALAAIVLLIGPALAFWLRRRGAHFAATWTTAATMAVFLIAAHIALVRFDPFLGSRTMARQIAPELRPADRVMIYGDQSFGSSLLFYLRRPIELVNGNTTSMWWGSTYPDAPHIFLDDQDLQRAWNSPQRVFLFVPQHERPKVEALLPGPLHVASEASGKVIFTNHP
;
A
#
# COMPACT_ATOMS: atom_id res chain seq x y z
N MET A 1 42.39 25.31 -14.92
CA MET A 1 42.34 23.98 -14.26
C MET A 1 42.43 24.20 -12.75
N MET A 2 41.30 24.26 -12.04
CA MET A 2 41.30 24.27 -10.58
C MET A 2 41.36 22.81 -10.10
N LYS A 3 42.40 22.48 -9.31
CA LYS A 3 42.48 21.18 -8.61
C LYS A 3 41.29 21.05 -7.66
N PRO A 4 40.62 19.87 -7.60
CA PRO A 4 39.59 19.66 -6.60
C PRO A 4 40.17 19.79 -5.19
N PRO A 5 39.45 20.38 -4.22
CA PRO A 5 39.95 20.55 -2.86
C PRO A 5 40.17 19.18 -2.22
N VAL A 6 41.39 18.93 -1.76
CA VAL A 6 41.76 17.76 -0.97
C VAL A 6 41.00 17.85 0.36
N LEU A 7 40.00 17.02 0.57
CA LEU A 7 39.24 16.93 1.83
C LEU A 7 40.20 16.53 2.96
N SER A 8 40.27 17.34 4.03
CA SER A 8 41.07 17.03 5.19
C SER A 8 40.61 15.73 5.88
N PRO A 9 41.50 14.89 6.42
CA PRO A 9 41.15 13.60 7.05
C PRO A 9 40.10 13.72 8.17
N HIS A 10 40.06 14.83 8.87
CA HIS A 10 39.06 15.12 9.91
C HIS A 10 37.63 15.33 9.37
N ARG A 11 37.47 15.82 8.12
CA ARG A 11 36.14 15.91 7.48
C ARG A 11 35.59 14.55 7.07
N SER A 12 36.43 13.63 6.65
CA SER A 12 36.02 12.28 6.23
C SER A 12 35.52 11.41 7.39
N VAL A 13 36.14 11.50 8.58
CA VAL A 13 35.76 10.75 9.79
C VAL A 13 34.43 11.29 10.37
N ARG A 14 34.26 12.62 10.45
CA ARG A 14 32.98 13.22 10.87
C ARG A 14 31.84 12.88 9.90
N SER A 15 32.09 12.93 8.61
CA SER A 15 31.11 12.57 7.58
C SER A 15 30.70 11.10 7.68
N ALA A 16 31.62 10.17 7.97
CA ALA A 16 31.33 8.75 8.12
C ALA A 16 30.56 8.45 9.42
N ALA A 17 30.88 9.12 10.53
CA ALA A 17 30.16 8.97 11.80
C ALA A 17 28.72 9.53 11.70
N VAL A 18 28.55 10.71 11.12
CA VAL A 18 27.22 11.29 10.85
C VAL A 18 26.41 10.38 9.93
N GLY A 19 27.04 9.74 8.94
CA GLY A 19 26.40 8.78 8.05
C GLY A 19 25.87 7.54 8.80
N LYS A 20 26.67 6.96 9.71
CA LYS A 20 26.23 5.80 10.51
C LYS A 20 25.11 6.13 11.49
N MET A 21 25.22 7.28 12.18
CA MET A 21 24.17 7.76 13.08
C MET A 21 22.88 8.08 12.33
N GLY A 22 22.97 8.67 11.14
CA GLY A 22 21.82 8.93 10.30
C GLY A 22 21.11 7.65 9.86
N VAL A 23 21.86 6.61 9.46
CA VAL A 23 21.29 5.29 9.12
C VAL A 23 20.58 4.68 10.33
N ALA A 24 21.25 4.65 11.49
CA ALA A 24 20.65 4.13 12.72
C ALA A 24 19.37 4.91 13.09
N GLY A 25 19.39 6.23 12.97
CA GLY A 25 18.22 7.08 13.22
C GLY A 25 17.04 6.75 12.29
N VAL A 26 17.28 6.52 10.98
CA VAL A 26 16.22 6.08 10.05
C VAL A 26 15.63 4.75 10.48
N LEU A 27 16.46 3.77 10.87
CA LEU A 27 16.00 2.45 11.31
C LEU A 27 15.21 2.51 12.61
N VAL A 28 15.65 3.34 13.57
CA VAL A 28 14.92 3.57 14.83
C VAL A 28 13.57 4.22 14.54
N LEU A 29 13.52 5.25 13.67
CA LEU A 29 12.28 5.89 13.29
C LEU A 29 11.35 4.92 12.56
N PHE A 30 11.89 4.10 11.64
CA PHE A 30 11.12 3.04 10.99
C PHE A 30 10.54 2.06 12.01
N ALA A 31 11.36 1.56 12.93
CA ALA A 31 10.90 0.64 13.97
C ALA A 31 9.81 1.28 14.83
N PHE A 32 9.96 2.53 15.24
CA PHE A 32 8.98 3.27 16.02
C PHE A 32 7.61 3.37 15.30
N VAL A 33 7.62 3.63 13.98
CA VAL A 33 6.39 3.80 13.20
C VAL A 33 5.74 2.46 12.83
N TYR A 34 6.53 1.47 12.40
CA TYR A 34 6.01 0.26 11.76
C TYR A 34 5.88 -0.95 12.68
N VAL A 35 6.80 -1.14 13.65
CA VAL A 35 6.79 -2.36 14.48
C VAL A 35 5.62 -2.35 15.47
N GLY A 36 5.37 -1.22 16.15
CA GLY A 36 4.24 -1.11 17.08
C GLY A 36 2.88 -1.33 16.41
N SER A 37 2.78 -0.98 15.15
CA SER A 37 1.56 -1.11 14.36
C SER A 37 1.32 -2.50 13.74
N LEU A 38 2.19 -3.48 14.00
CA LEU A 38 1.98 -4.86 13.55
C LEU A 38 0.92 -5.62 14.37
N PHE A 39 0.65 -5.18 15.60
CA PHE A 39 -0.20 -5.91 16.54
C PHE A 39 -1.66 -5.40 16.58
N SER A 40 -1.93 -4.30 15.91
CA SER A 40 -3.23 -3.63 15.88
C SER A 40 -3.35 -2.73 14.65
N PRO A 41 -4.58 -2.33 14.22
CA PRO A 41 -5.89 -2.87 14.62
C PRO A 41 -6.05 -4.35 14.31
N GLY A 42 -7.27 -4.90 14.45
CA GLY A 42 -7.63 -6.20 13.88
C GLY A 42 -7.59 -6.17 12.36
N LEU A 43 -7.69 -7.35 11.74
CA LEU A 43 -7.82 -7.41 10.28
C LEU A 43 -9.11 -6.74 9.85
N GLN A 44 -8.99 -5.87 8.85
CA GLN A 44 -10.12 -5.19 8.26
C GLN A 44 -10.90 -6.14 7.35
N ASP A 45 -12.19 -5.91 7.21
CA ASP A 45 -13.00 -6.61 6.23
C ASP A 45 -12.55 -6.26 4.80
N ASP A 46 -12.99 -6.98 3.78
CA ASP A 46 -12.59 -6.91 2.37
C ASP A 46 -11.14 -7.40 2.14
N ALA A 47 -10.27 -6.59 1.58
CA ALA A 47 -8.97 -7.01 1.05
C ALA A 47 -8.05 -7.61 2.12
N ASP A 48 -7.95 -6.99 3.29
CA ASP A 48 -7.01 -7.37 4.35
C ASP A 48 -7.24 -8.80 4.83
N SER A 49 -8.44 -9.08 5.32
CA SER A 49 -8.79 -10.40 5.85
C SER A 49 -9.01 -11.46 4.75
N THR A 50 -9.48 -11.08 3.57
CA THR A 50 -9.60 -12.01 2.44
C THR A 50 -8.23 -12.54 2.01
N HIS A 51 -7.23 -11.65 1.90
CA HIS A 51 -5.86 -12.08 1.59
C HIS A 51 -5.21 -12.85 2.75
N ALA A 52 -5.48 -12.45 4.00
CA ALA A 52 -5.02 -13.18 5.17
C ALA A 52 -5.58 -14.61 5.22
N GLU A 53 -6.88 -14.77 4.92
CA GLU A 53 -7.53 -16.07 4.88
C GLU A 53 -6.97 -16.94 3.75
N ALA A 54 -6.75 -16.39 2.55
CA ALA A 54 -6.11 -17.13 1.46
C ALA A 54 -4.73 -17.68 1.84
N ALA A 55 -3.93 -16.88 2.56
CA ALA A 55 -2.64 -17.32 3.06
C ALA A 55 -2.77 -18.35 4.20
N ARG A 56 -3.81 -18.22 5.05
CA ARG A 56 -4.10 -19.18 6.12
C ARG A 56 -4.52 -20.53 5.56
N GLU A 57 -5.46 -20.56 4.61
CA GLU A 57 -5.86 -21.80 3.94
C GLU A 57 -4.66 -22.46 3.25
N MET A 58 -3.82 -21.68 2.56
CA MET A 58 -2.58 -22.18 1.97
C MET A 58 -1.67 -22.83 3.01
N SER A 59 -1.50 -22.24 4.19
CA SER A 59 -0.65 -22.79 5.26
C SER A 59 -1.21 -24.08 5.87
N VAL A 60 -2.53 -24.24 5.90
CA VAL A 60 -3.22 -25.41 6.47
C VAL A 60 -3.32 -26.55 5.45
N THR A 61 -3.66 -26.23 4.19
CA THR A 61 -3.87 -27.23 3.13
C THR A 61 -2.58 -27.63 2.43
N HIS A 62 -1.50 -26.85 2.60
CA HIS A 62 -0.22 -26.98 1.89
C HIS A 62 -0.38 -26.94 0.35
N ASP A 63 -1.47 -26.34 -0.16
CA ASP A 63 -1.64 -26.07 -1.59
C ASP A 63 -1.07 -24.68 -1.93
N TYR A 64 0.20 -24.66 -2.34
CA TYR A 64 0.92 -23.44 -2.74
C TYR A 64 0.69 -23.03 -4.20
N VAL A 65 -0.21 -23.72 -4.90
CA VAL A 65 -0.50 -23.44 -6.31
C VAL A 65 -1.87 -22.80 -6.49
N THR A 66 -2.93 -23.39 -5.95
CA THR A 66 -4.28 -22.89 -6.06
C THR A 66 -4.67 -22.10 -4.82
N LEU A 67 -4.79 -20.79 -4.96
CA LEU A 67 -5.31 -19.94 -3.89
C LEU A 67 -6.78 -20.25 -3.64
N LYS A 68 -7.17 -20.32 -2.37
CA LYS A 68 -8.55 -20.52 -1.94
C LYS A 68 -8.91 -19.56 -0.83
N VAL A 69 -10.17 -19.17 -0.76
CA VAL A 69 -10.79 -18.41 0.32
C VAL A 69 -12.12 -19.07 0.64
N ASN A 70 -12.33 -19.47 1.88
CA ASN A 70 -13.52 -20.20 2.30
C ASN A 70 -13.73 -21.51 1.50
N GLY A 71 -12.64 -22.19 1.17
CA GLY A 71 -12.61 -23.36 0.31
C GLY A 71 -12.81 -23.09 -1.18
N ASN A 72 -13.28 -21.90 -1.57
CA ASN A 72 -13.54 -21.52 -2.95
C ASN A 72 -12.26 -21.02 -3.64
N ARG A 73 -12.12 -21.31 -4.96
CA ARG A 73 -10.95 -20.85 -5.73
C ARG A 73 -10.90 -19.33 -5.82
N TYR A 74 -9.73 -18.76 -5.50
CA TYR A 74 -9.43 -17.35 -5.54
C TYR A 74 -8.29 -17.09 -6.52
N LEU A 75 -8.59 -17.04 -7.82
CA LEU A 75 -7.59 -17.11 -8.90
C LEU A 75 -7.19 -15.74 -9.49
N GLU A 76 -7.61 -14.64 -8.91
CA GLU A 76 -7.37 -13.30 -9.44
C GLU A 76 -5.99 -12.70 -9.06
N LYS A 77 -5.25 -13.36 -8.18
CA LYS A 77 -3.98 -12.83 -7.65
C LYS A 77 -2.82 -13.79 -7.86
N ALA A 78 -1.62 -13.23 -7.98
CA ALA A 78 -0.37 -13.97 -8.04
C ALA A 78 0.10 -14.42 -6.63
N PRO A 79 0.96 -15.45 -6.49
CA PRO A 79 1.13 -16.19 -5.24
C PRO A 79 2.13 -15.62 -4.25
N LEU A 80 3.08 -14.75 -4.66
CA LEU A 80 4.28 -14.46 -3.85
C LEU A 80 3.95 -13.84 -2.49
N MET A 81 2.98 -12.93 -2.43
CA MET A 81 2.53 -12.35 -1.16
C MET A 81 1.98 -13.42 -0.23
N TYR A 82 1.15 -14.32 -0.74
CA TYR A 82 0.55 -15.41 0.06
C TYR A 82 1.59 -16.42 0.52
N TRP A 83 2.59 -16.73 -0.32
CA TRP A 83 3.72 -17.58 0.10
C TRP A 83 4.48 -16.95 1.27
N ALA A 84 4.76 -15.63 1.20
CA ALA A 84 5.46 -14.91 2.25
C ALA A 84 4.66 -14.88 3.56
N VAL A 85 3.35 -14.59 3.48
CA VAL A 85 2.46 -14.58 4.65
C VAL A 85 2.24 -15.98 5.21
N SER A 86 2.03 -16.98 4.35
CA SER A 86 1.92 -18.39 4.77
C SER A 86 3.16 -18.86 5.52
N LEU A 87 4.37 -18.47 5.07
CA LEU A 87 5.60 -18.74 5.79
C LEU A 87 5.62 -18.07 7.18
N CYS A 88 5.16 -16.83 7.29
CA CYS A 88 5.01 -16.16 8.58
C CYS A 88 4.02 -16.91 9.49
N TYR A 89 2.92 -17.43 8.93
CA TYR A 89 1.95 -18.24 9.70
C TYR A 89 2.52 -19.57 10.17
N LEU A 90 3.35 -20.23 9.38
CA LEU A 90 4.04 -21.45 9.82
C LEU A 90 5.01 -21.19 10.97
N CYS A 91 5.61 -19.99 11.03
CA CYS A 91 6.57 -19.63 12.09
C CYS A 91 5.88 -19.10 13.36
N PHE A 92 4.82 -18.28 13.22
CA PHE A 92 4.25 -17.51 14.33
C PHE A 92 2.74 -17.75 14.56
N GLY A 93 2.14 -18.65 13.78
CA GLY A 93 0.69 -18.86 13.75
C GLY A 93 -0.06 -17.71 13.06
N PRO A 94 -1.32 -17.95 12.61
CA PRO A 94 -2.15 -16.92 11.99
C PRO A 94 -2.66 -15.92 13.04
N ASN A 95 -2.21 -14.67 12.94
CA ASN A 95 -2.59 -13.53 13.77
C ASN A 95 -2.24 -12.23 13.06
N GLU A 96 -2.59 -11.07 13.62
CA GLU A 96 -2.38 -9.75 13.03
C GLU A 96 -0.90 -9.46 12.75
N PHE A 97 -0.02 -9.80 13.69
CA PHE A 97 1.42 -9.62 13.56
C PHE A 97 1.99 -10.38 12.36
N SER A 98 1.73 -11.69 12.30
CA SER A 98 2.25 -12.56 11.24
C SER A 98 1.64 -12.25 9.87
N THR A 99 0.40 -11.73 9.83
CA THR A 99 -0.26 -11.26 8.61
C THR A 99 0.49 -10.10 7.98
N HIS A 100 0.80 -9.07 8.75
CA HIS A 100 1.42 -7.85 8.22
C HIS A 100 2.95 -7.88 8.20
N LEU A 101 3.58 -8.88 8.80
CA LEU A 101 5.05 -8.97 8.90
C LEU A 101 5.74 -8.96 7.54
N ALA A 102 5.23 -9.71 6.56
CA ALA A 102 5.80 -9.76 5.21
C ALA A 102 5.77 -8.39 4.51
N VAL A 103 4.66 -7.65 4.68
CA VAL A 103 4.48 -6.29 4.13
C VAL A 103 5.43 -5.30 4.80
N VAL A 104 5.55 -5.34 6.13
CA VAL A 104 6.48 -4.45 6.88
C VAL A 104 7.93 -4.77 6.57
N LEU A 105 8.31 -6.04 6.43
CA LEU A 105 9.66 -6.44 6.00
C LEU A 105 9.97 -5.96 4.58
N SER A 106 9.01 -6.05 3.65
CA SER A 106 9.21 -5.51 2.30
C SER A 106 9.41 -4.00 2.32
N MET A 107 8.71 -3.29 3.21
CA MET A 107 8.84 -1.86 3.40
C MET A 107 10.20 -1.47 4.00
N LEU A 108 10.70 -2.24 4.97
CA LEU A 108 12.06 -2.08 5.50
C LEU A 108 13.11 -2.26 4.40
N LEU A 109 12.98 -3.30 3.58
CA LEU A 109 13.89 -3.55 2.47
C LEU A 109 13.81 -2.44 1.41
N LEU A 110 12.63 -1.86 1.18
CA LEU A 110 12.44 -0.71 0.28
C LEU A 110 13.15 0.54 0.82
N VAL A 111 13.06 0.82 2.13
CA VAL A 111 13.81 1.90 2.80
C VAL A 111 15.32 1.70 2.66
N LEU A 112 15.82 0.49 2.92
CA LEU A 112 17.24 0.16 2.78
C LEU A 112 17.72 0.27 1.33
N LEU A 113 16.90 -0.15 0.37
CA LEU A 113 17.18 0.00 -1.06
C LEU A 113 17.21 1.48 -1.46
N ALA A 114 16.25 2.29 -1.00
CA ALA A 114 16.23 3.73 -1.22
C ALA A 114 17.51 4.40 -0.72
N MET A 115 17.93 4.06 0.50
CA MET A 115 19.18 4.57 1.09
C MET A 115 20.41 4.12 0.30
N ARG A 116 20.49 2.85 -0.09
CA ARG A 116 21.60 2.32 -0.89
C ARG A 116 21.67 2.98 -2.26
N TRP A 117 20.54 3.11 -2.94
CA TRP A 117 20.47 3.74 -4.26
C TRP A 117 20.79 5.24 -4.16
N GLY A 118 20.14 5.96 -3.24
CA GLY A 118 20.41 7.37 -2.98
C GLY A 118 21.88 7.65 -2.65
N ARG A 119 22.51 6.80 -1.83
CA ARG A 119 23.95 6.91 -1.49
C ARG A 119 24.84 6.78 -2.71
N ARG A 120 24.54 5.83 -3.59
CA ARG A 120 25.35 5.57 -4.78
C ARG A 120 25.18 6.66 -5.84
N ALA A 121 23.94 7.14 -6.03
CA ALA A 121 23.63 8.11 -7.08
C ALA A 121 23.89 9.57 -6.65
N PHE A 122 23.59 9.92 -5.39
CA PHE A 122 23.44 11.29 -4.95
C PHE A 122 24.25 11.63 -3.68
N GLY A 123 24.85 10.62 -3.03
CA GLY A 123 25.69 10.82 -1.84
C GLY A 123 24.97 10.55 -0.52
N GLY A 124 25.70 10.79 0.59
CA GLY A 124 25.27 10.41 1.94
C GLY A 124 24.05 11.14 2.47
N GLY A 125 23.93 12.44 2.20
CA GLY A 125 22.78 13.26 2.60
C GLY A 125 21.49 12.77 1.94
N ALA A 126 21.51 12.60 0.64
CA ALA A 126 20.37 12.08 -0.14
C ALA A 126 19.99 10.65 0.28
N ALA A 127 20.95 9.81 0.68
CA ALA A 127 20.68 8.47 1.19
C ALA A 127 19.81 8.50 2.45
N ILE A 128 20.17 9.33 3.43
CA ILE A 128 19.41 9.47 4.68
C ILE A 128 18.02 10.01 4.39
N TYR A 129 17.92 11.05 3.53
CA TYR A 129 16.63 11.64 3.16
C TYR A 129 15.74 10.66 2.41
N ALA A 130 16.27 9.88 1.47
CA ALA A 130 15.51 8.85 0.78
C ALA A 130 14.89 7.84 1.76
N GLY A 131 15.68 7.37 2.73
CA GLY A 131 15.17 6.48 3.78
C GLY A 131 14.10 7.13 4.66
N LEU A 132 14.32 8.37 5.12
CA LEU A 132 13.35 9.13 5.90
C LEU A 132 12.04 9.34 5.14
N PHE A 133 12.13 9.72 3.85
CA PHE A 133 10.95 10.05 3.05
C PHE A 133 10.09 8.82 2.79
N VAL A 134 10.72 7.70 2.42
CA VAL A 134 9.99 6.43 2.25
C VAL A 134 9.38 5.94 3.57
N ALA A 135 10.08 6.11 4.69
CA ALA A 135 9.58 5.70 6.00
C ALA A 135 8.44 6.60 6.55
N THR A 136 8.32 7.85 6.09
CA THR A 136 7.41 8.84 6.70
C THR A 136 6.41 9.48 5.75
N ALA A 137 6.41 9.13 4.45
CA ALA A 137 5.35 9.54 3.55
C ALA A 137 4.02 8.88 3.93
N ALA A 138 2.94 9.65 3.96
CA ALA A 138 1.64 9.20 4.45
C ALA A 138 1.14 7.94 3.74
N GLY A 139 1.17 7.89 2.41
CA GLY A 139 0.72 6.74 1.63
C GLY A 139 1.62 5.51 1.81
N CYS A 140 2.95 5.71 1.98
CA CYS A 140 3.86 4.59 2.27
C CYS A 140 3.48 3.87 3.57
N TYR A 141 3.04 4.61 4.57
CA TYR A 141 2.58 4.04 5.83
C TYR A 141 1.18 3.43 5.70
N LEU A 142 0.19 4.20 5.23
CA LEU A 142 -1.21 3.78 5.21
C LEU A 142 -1.43 2.51 4.39
N PHE A 143 -0.83 2.40 3.21
CA PHE A 143 -0.97 1.21 2.35
C PHE A 143 -0.19 -0.02 2.84
N THR A 144 0.53 0.09 3.94
CA THR A 144 1.11 -1.05 4.67
C THR A 144 0.29 -1.48 5.88
N ARG A 145 -0.86 -0.83 6.12
CA ARG A 145 -1.81 -1.20 7.19
C ARG A 145 -2.87 -2.19 6.73
N ILE A 146 -2.86 -2.53 5.46
CA ILE A 146 -3.72 -3.51 4.81
C ILE A 146 -2.81 -4.52 4.12
N LEU A 147 -3.18 -5.78 4.13
CA LEU A 147 -2.45 -6.84 3.42
C LEU A 147 -2.73 -6.74 1.92
N ILE A 148 -1.95 -5.93 1.23
CA ILE A 148 -1.99 -5.76 -0.22
C ILE A 148 -0.59 -5.93 -0.83
N PRO A 149 -0.48 -6.37 -2.10
CA PRO A 149 0.80 -6.72 -2.69
C PRO A 149 1.70 -5.54 -3.05
N GLU A 150 1.25 -4.30 -2.94
CA GLU A 150 1.87 -3.10 -3.49
C GLU A 150 3.27 -2.81 -2.94
N SER A 151 3.51 -3.01 -1.65
CA SER A 151 4.83 -2.79 -1.05
C SER A 151 5.86 -3.82 -1.54
N ILE A 152 5.44 -5.09 -1.64
CA ILE A 152 6.28 -6.19 -2.16
C ILE A 152 6.55 -5.98 -3.66
N LEU A 153 5.52 -5.62 -4.42
CA LEU A 153 5.65 -5.27 -5.84
C LEU A 153 6.63 -4.12 -6.05
N SER A 154 6.47 -3.04 -5.28
CA SER A 154 7.33 -1.85 -5.37
C SER A 154 8.77 -2.15 -5.02
N LEU A 155 9.02 -3.00 -4.02
CA LEU A 155 10.36 -3.47 -3.68
C LEU A 155 11.01 -4.18 -4.86
N PHE A 156 10.32 -5.13 -5.50
CA PHE A 156 10.92 -5.91 -6.59
C PHE A 156 11.04 -5.12 -7.89
N ILE A 157 10.11 -4.22 -8.21
CA ILE A 157 10.26 -3.27 -9.33
C ILE A 157 11.46 -2.35 -9.08
N ALA A 158 11.57 -1.77 -7.88
CA ALA A 158 12.68 -0.91 -7.51
C ALA A 158 14.03 -1.64 -7.55
N ALA A 159 14.09 -2.86 -7.03
CA ALA A 159 15.28 -3.69 -7.07
C ALA A 159 15.67 -4.04 -8.51
N SER A 160 14.70 -4.37 -9.37
CA SER A 160 14.92 -4.63 -10.78
C SER A 160 15.57 -3.42 -11.46
N PHE A 161 15.01 -2.22 -11.29
CA PHE A 161 15.61 -0.99 -11.85
C PHE A 161 16.97 -0.69 -11.26
N TYR A 162 17.15 -0.80 -9.95
CA TYR A 162 18.45 -0.61 -9.31
C TYR A 162 19.52 -1.52 -9.91
N PHE A 163 19.21 -2.79 -10.09
CA PHE A 163 20.14 -3.75 -10.67
C PHE A 163 20.41 -3.44 -12.15
N PHE A 164 19.42 -3.10 -12.96
CA PHE A 164 19.62 -2.72 -14.37
C PHE A 164 20.46 -1.45 -14.52
N VAL A 165 20.17 -0.41 -13.73
CA VAL A 165 20.95 0.84 -13.75
C VAL A 165 22.39 0.59 -13.31
N THR A 166 22.59 -0.23 -12.27
CA THR A 166 23.94 -0.58 -11.83
C THR A 166 24.68 -1.49 -12.80
N ALA A 167 23.98 -2.35 -13.53
CA ALA A 167 24.55 -3.18 -14.58
C ALA A 167 25.04 -2.34 -15.78
N LEU A 168 24.26 -1.32 -16.15
CA LEU A 168 24.66 -0.34 -17.18
C LEU A 168 25.94 0.43 -16.81
N GLU A 169 26.21 0.63 -15.52
CA GLU A 169 27.42 1.33 -15.05
C GLU A 169 28.62 0.39 -14.93
N ASP A 170 28.46 -0.70 -14.19
CA ASP A 170 29.56 -1.57 -13.79
C ASP A 170 29.83 -2.71 -14.78
N ARG A 171 28.97 -2.89 -15.78
CA ARG A 171 29.00 -3.97 -16.78
C ARG A 171 29.10 -5.38 -16.18
N ASN A 172 28.61 -5.55 -14.95
CA ASN A 172 28.63 -6.82 -14.25
C ASN A 172 27.43 -7.69 -14.67
N PRO A 173 27.63 -8.86 -15.28
CA PRO A 173 26.54 -9.71 -15.77
C PRO A 173 25.61 -10.20 -14.66
N TRP A 174 26.09 -10.45 -13.45
CA TRP A 174 25.26 -10.87 -12.32
C TRP A 174 24.19 -9.85 -11.95
N ARG A 175 24.43 -8.56 -12.18
CA ARG A 175 23.43 -7.51 -11.93
C ARG A 175 22.28 -7.56 -12.93
N TRP A 176 22.57 -7.90 -14.20
CA TRP A 176 21.52 -8.14 -15.18
C TRP A 176 20.62 -9.28 -14.74
N TYR A 177 21.18 -10.42 -14.34
CA TYR A 177 20.41 -11.56 -13.87
C TYR A 177 19.64 -11.26 -12.59
N SER A 178 20.21 -10.52 -11.64
CA SER A 178 19.50 -10.04 -10.45
C SER A 178 18.30 -9.15 -10.81
N GLY A 179 18.45 -8.28 -11.83
CA GLY A 179 17.35 -7.47 -12.35
C GLY A 179 16.19 -8.32 -12.89
N TYR A 180 16.51 -9.34 -13.70
CA TYR A 180 15.49 -10.27 -14.22
C TYR A 180 14.85 -11.12 -13.13
N ALA A 181 15.62 -11.58 -12.15
CA ALA A 181 15.08 -12.32 -11.01
C ALA A 181 14.09 -11.46 -10.20
N CYS A 182 14.45 -10.21 -9.92
CA CYS A 182 13.54 -9.27 -9.25
C CYS A 182 12.29 -8.99 -10.09
N LEU A 183 12.41 -8.85 -11.41
CA LEU A 183 11.26 -8.69 -12.31
C LEU A 183 10.33 -9.92 -12.27
N ALA A 184 10.90 -11.13 -12.25
CA ALA A 184 10.11 -12.36 -12.13
C ALA A 184 9.35 -12.43 -10.79
N LEU A 185 9.99 -12.03 -9.68
CA LEU A 185 9.35 -11.93 -8.37
C LEU A 185 8.26 -10.85 -8.34
N ALA A 186 8.46 -9.73 -9.04
CA ALA A 186 7.42 -8.70 -9.19
C ALA A 186 6.20 -9.24 -9.96
N VAL A 187 6.41 -10.06 -11.02
CA VAL A 187 5.34 -10.74 -11.75
C VAL A 187 4.62 -11.75 -10.85
N LEU A 188 5.33 -12.53 -10.06
CA LEU A 188 4.74 -13.44 -9.06
C LEU A 188 4.04 -12.69 -7.91
N THR A 189 4.22 -11.37 -7.79
CA THR A 189 3.49 -10.54 -6.82
C THR A 189 2.17 -10.00 -7.37
N LYS A 190 2.15 -9.45 -8.58
CA LYS A 190 0.94 -8.78 -9.15
C LYS A 190 0.77 -8.97 -10.65
N GLY A 191 1.43 -9.95 -11.28
CA GLY A 191 1.24 -10.31 -12.67
C GLY A 191 1.88 -9.37 -13.68
N LEU A 192 1.26 -9.25 -14.87
CA LEU A 192 1.84 -8.58 -16.05
C LEU A 192 2.15 -7.10 -15.86
N LEU A 193 1.54 -6.43 -14.90
CA LEU A 193 1.79 -5.02 -14.59
C LEU A 193 3.29 -4.73 -14.42
N ALA A 194 4.01 -5.63 -13.74
CA ALA A 194 5.45 -5.46 -13.52
C ALA A 194 6.25 -5.42 -14.83
N ILE A 195 5.88 -6.26 -15.80
CA ILE A 195 6.52 -6.27 -17.13
C ILE A 195 6.24 -4.96 -17.87
N VAL A 196 4.99 -4.48 -17.81
CA VAL A 196 4.59 -3.22 -18.46
C VAL A 196 5.36 -2.05 -17.88
N VAL A 197 5.38 -1.91 -16.56
CA VAL A 197 6.08 -0.79 -15.89
C VAL A 197 7.58 -0.84 -16.16
N VAL A 198 8.23 -1.98 -15.97
CA VAL A 198 9.68 -2.09 -16.14
C VAL A 198 10.07 -2.02 -17.62
N GLY A 199 9.37 -2.76 -18.48
CA GLY A 199 9.67 -2.83 -19.92
C GLY A 199 9.47 -1.47 -20.61
N LEU A 200 8.31 -0.83 -20.39
CA LEU A 200 8.02 0.47 -20.99
C LEU A 200 8.98 1.56 -20.47
N THR A 201 9.30 1.53 -19.18
CA THR A 201 10.28 2.47 -18.60
C THR A 201 11.66 2.30 -19.25
N LEU A 202 12.15 1.08 -19.39
CA LEU A 202 13.45 0.83 -20.02
C LEU A 202 13.46 1.22 -21.50
N LEU A 203 12.40 0.93 -22.25
CA LEU A 203 12.26 1.33 -23.65
C LEU A 203 12.30 2.86 -23.79
N LEU A 204 11.51 3.57 -22.99
CA LEU A 204 11.48 5.04 -23.01
C LEU A 204 12.83 5.63 -22.54
N TYR A 205 13.45 5.04 -21.51
CA TYR A 205 14.78 5.44 -21.06
C TYR A 205 15.81 5.35 -22.19
N LEU A 206 15.89 4.21 -22.89
CA LEU A 206 16.83 4.03 -24.00
C LEU A 206 16.57 5.01 -25.16
N GLY A 207 15.29 5.29 -25.46
CA GLY A 207 14.90 6.26 -26.47
C GLY A 207 15.28 7.70 -26.11
N ILE A 208 14.94 8.14 -24.87
CA ILE A 208 15.19 9.51 -24.38
C ILE A 208 16.69 9.76 -24.18
N SER A 209 17.41 8.79 -23.60
CA SER A 209 18.87 8.91 -23.38
C SER A 209 19.67 8.87 -24.66
N GLY A 210 19.12 8.31 -25.74
CA GLY A 210 19.84 8.04 -26.99
C GLY A 210 20.80 6.85 -26.88
N GLU A 211 20.72 6.08 -25.79
CA GLU A 211 21.55 4.88 -25.55
C GLU A 211 20.96 3.61 -26.18
N TRP A 212 20.15 3.76 -27.25
CA TRP A 212 19.40 2.68 -27.88
C TRP A 212 20.24 1.44 -28.22
N ARG A 213 21.48 1.64 -28.67
CA ARG A 213 22.38 0.52 -29.03
C ARG A 213 22.75 -0.36 -27.83
N ARG A 214 22.58 0.13 -26.60
CA ARG A 214 22.91 -0.60 -25.37
C ARG A 214 21.92 -1.71 -25.05
N TRP A 215 20.77 -1.81 -25.76
CA TRP A 215 19.85 -2.95 -25.58
C TRP A 215 20.58 -4.31 -25.71
N ARG A 216 21.68 -4.38 -26.45
CA ARG A 216 22.50 -5.59 -26.61
C ARG A 216 23.20 -6.00 -25.30
N GLU A 217 23.45 -5.08 -24.37
CA GLU A 217 24.06 -5.34 -23.07
C GLU A 217 23.09 -5.99 -22.10
N PHE A 218 21.77 -5.94 -22.35
CA PHE A 218 20.72 -6.41 -21.44
C PHE A 218 20.63 -7.94 -21.31
N HIS A 219 21.47 -8.70 -21.99
CA HIS A 219 21.42 -10.17 -21.96
C HIS A 219 19.99 -10.73 -22.16
N LEU A 220 19.23 -10.16 -23.12
CA LEU A 220 17.80 -10.41 -23.26
C LEU A 220 17.44 -11.88 -23.33
N PHE A 221 18.18 -12.69 -24.07
CA PHE A 221 17.88 -14.12 -24.21
C PHE A 221 18.05 -14.87 -22.87
N THR A 222 19.26 -14.80 -22.28
CA THR A 222 19.57 -15.54 -21.05
C THR A 222 18.85 -14.95 -19.83
N GLY A 223 18.64 -13.63 -19.80
CA GLY A 223 17.85 -12.95 -18.78
C GLY A 223 16.37 -13.33 -18.83
N THR A 224 15.79 -13.36 -20.05
CA THR A 224 14.40 -13.83 -20.22
C THR A 224 14.26 -15.31 -19.86
N LEU A 225 15.24 -16.14 -20.17
CA LEU A 225 15.21 -17.54 -19.76
C LEU A 225 15.19 -17.65 -18.22
N LEU A 226 16.04 -16.91 -17.50
CA LEU A 226 16.02 -16.87 -16.04
C LEU A 226 14.69 -16.35 -15.50
N PHE A 227 14.17 -15.28 -16.09
CA PHE A 227 12.85 -14.74 -15.73
C PHE A 227 11.75 -15.81 -15.88
N LEU A 228 11.72 -16.52 -16.99
CA LEU A 228 10.75 -17.59 -17.25
C LEU A 228 10.94 -18.77 -16.29
N LEU A 229 12.18 -19.18 -15.98
CA LEU A 229 12.46 -20.25 -15.01
C LEU A 229 11.91 -19.93 -13.62
N ILE A 230 11.83 -18.67 -13.25
CA ILE A 230 11.29 -18.25 -11.94
C ILE A 230 9.77 -18.02 -12.02
N ALA A 231 9.28 -17.30 -13.03
CA ALA A 231 7.88 -16.88 -13.09
C ALA A 231 6.95 -17.95 -13.69
N ALA A 232 7.36 -18.68 -14.72
CA ALA A 232 6.49 -19.57 -15.45
C ALA A 232 6.03 -20.81 -14.66
N PRO A 233 6.82 -21.46 -13.79
CA PRO A 233 6.41 -22.70 -13.14
C PRO A 233 5.08 -22.59 -12.41
N TRP A 234 4.88 -21.54 -11.60
CA TRP A 234 3.61 -21.35 -10.92
C TRP A 234 2.45 -21.12 -11.89
N HIS A 235 2.63 -20.27 -12.90
CA HIS A 235 1.57 -19.98 -13.86
C HIS A 235 1.15 -21.23 -14.64
N ILE A 236 2.11 -22.08 -15.03
CA ILE A 236 1.85 -23.35 -15.71
C ILE A 236 1.10 -24.29 -14.78
N LEU A 237 1.57 -24.49 -13.55
CA LEU A 237 0.92 -25.37 -12.57
C LEU A 237 -0.50 -24.90 -12.23
N ALA A 238 -0.68 -23.58 -12.04
CA ALA A 238 -2.00 -23.00 -11.79
C ALA A 238 -2.95 -23.24 -12.97
N GLY A 239 -2.47 -23.11 -14.21
CA GLY A 239 -3.24 -23.40 -15.42
C GLY A 239 -3.59 -24.87 -15.60
N LEU A 240 -2.67 -25.77 -15.25
CA LEU A 240 -2.91 -27.22 -15.33
C LEU A 240 -3.92 -27.70 -14.27
N ARG A 241 -3.89 -27.13 -13.07
CA ARG A 241 -4.81 -27.50 -11.97
C ARG A 241 -6.17 -26.82 -12.05
N ASN A 242 -6.27 -25.66 -12.71
CA ASN A 242 -7.49 -24.87 -12.75
C ASN A 242 -7.90 -24.59 -14.20
N PRO A 243 -8.83 -25.34 -14.77
CA PRO A 243 -9.34 -25.11 -16.13
C PRO A 243 -9.78 -23.66 -16.32
N ARG A 244 -9.50 -23.08 -17.50
CA ARG A 244 -9.79 -21.68 -17.84
C ARG A 244 -9.00 -20.62 -17.05
N PHE A 245 -8.01 -21.00 -16.19
CA PHE A 245 -7.18 -20.07 -15.42
C PHE A 245 -6.51 -19.01 -16.31
N PHE A 246 -5.91 -19.42 -17.42
CA PHE A 246 -5.18 -18.49 -18.30
C PHE A 246 -6.08 -17.40 -18.86
N TRP A 247 -7.31 -17.73 -19.25
CA TRP A 247 -8.27 -16.73 -19.70
C TRP A 247 -8.66 -15.78 -18.56
N PHE A 248 -9.03 -16.33 -17.40
CA PHE A 248 -9.44 -15.54 -16.28
C PHE A 248 -8.33 -14.63 -15.78
N TYR A 249 -7.14 -15.21 -15.53
CA TYR A 249 -6.03 -14.47 -14.96
C TYR A 249 -5.43 -13.46 -15.94
N PHE A 250 -5.10 -13.86 -17.17
CA PHE A 250 -4.44 -12.95 -18.10
C PHE A 250 -5.43 -12.04 -18.84
N VAL A 251 -6.56 -12.56 -19.32
CA VAL A 251 -7.49 -11.75 -20.10
C VAL A 251 -8.41 -10.94 -19.19
N ASN A 252 -9.13 -11.58 -18.27
CA ASN A 252 -10.11 -10.88 -17.44
C ASN A 252 -9.45 -9.95 -16.42
N GLU A 253 -8.49 -10.47 -15.63
CA GLU A 253 -7.87 -9.72 -14.53
C GLU A 253 -6.82 -8.69 -14.98
N HIS A 254 -6.27 -8.77 -16.18
CA HIS A 254 -5.32 -7.80 -16.68
C HIS A 254 -5.89 -6.95 -17.82
N PHE A 255 -6.23 -7.55 -18.98
CA PHE A 255 -6.68 -6.76 -20.13
C PHE A 255 -8.08 -6.16 -19.95
N MET A 256 -9.06 -7.00 -19.55
CA MET A 256 -10.44 -6.53 -19.37
C MET A 256 -10.53 -5.53 -18.20
N ARG A 257 -9.80 -5.78 -17.11
CA ARG A 257 -9.70 -4.83 -15.97
C ARG A 257 -9.12 -3.49 -16.42
N PHE A 258 -8.04 -3.49 -17.20
CA PHE A 258 -7.46 -2.26 -17.75
C PHE A 258 -8.46 -1.48 -18.60
N LEU A 259 -9.28 -2.16 -19.39
CA LEU A 259 -10.32 -1.57 -20.24
C LEU A 259 -11.61 -1.22 -19.48
N GLY A 260 -11.70 -1.45 -18.17
CA GLY A 260 -12.92 -1.28 -17.38
C GLY A 260 -14.04 -2.26 -17.73
N LYS A 261 -13.70 -3.42 -18.33
CA LYS A 261 -14.62 -4.48 -18.81
C LYS A 261 -14.47 -5.80 -18.06
N ARG A 262 -13.86 -5.78 -16.88
CA ARG A 262 -13.72 -6.98 -16.02
C ARG A 262 -15.08 -7.59 -15.69
N ILE A 263 -15.14 -8.91 -15.59
CA ILE A 263 -16.34 -9.67 -15.24
C ILE A 263 -16.03 -10.55 -14.01
N PRO A 264 -16.84 -10.43 -12.93
CA PRO A 264 -17.80 -9.37 -12.67
C PRO A 264 -17.12 -8.02 -12.45
N LYS A 265 -17.83 -6.92 -12.67
CA LYS A 265 -17.32 -5.57 -12.41
C LYS A 265 -17.16 -5.40 -10.90
N ASP A 266 -15.99 -4.88 -10.45
CA ASP A 266 -15.74 -4.61 -9.04
C ASP A 266 -15.73 -3.11 -8.70
N TYR A 267 -14.78 -2.33 -9.22
CA TYR A 267 -14.62 -0.93 -8.86
C TYR A 267 -14.97 0.02 -9.99
N ASN A 268 -15.32 1.25 -9.64
CA ASN A 268 -15.39 2.38 -10.58
C ASN A 268 -14.02 3.04 -10.70
N LYS A 269 -13.76 3.67 -11.86
CA LYS A 269 -12.58 4.52 -12.04
C LYS A 269 -12.74 5.78 -11.19
N GLN A 270 -11.68 6.19 -10.48
CA GLN A 270 -11.60 7.48 -9.81
C GLN A 270 -11.67 8.62 -10.83
N THR A 271 -12.24 9.78 -10.45
CA THR A 271 -12.20 10.97 -11.29
C THR A 271 -10.75 11.43 -11.48
N ASP A 272 -10.43 11.94 -12.67
CA ASP A 272 -9.05 12.31 -13.00
C ASP A 272 -8.49 13.38 -12.05
N SER A 273 -9.32 14.35 -11.63
CA SER A 273 -8.93 15.38 -10.66
C SER A 273 -8.57 14.78 -9.29
N LEU A 274 -9.40 13.87 -8.78
CA LEU A 274 -9.15 13.18 -7.50
C LEU A 274 -7.89 12.32 -7.61
N TYR A 275 -7.77 11.53 -8.68
CA TYR A 275 -6.60 10.70 -8.93
C TYR A 275 -5.30 11.49 -8.83
N TRP A 276 -5.14 12.59 -9.58
CA TRP A 276 -3.91 13.38 -9.56
C TRP A 276 -3.66 14.11 -8.25
N THR A 277 -4.72 14.59 -7.58
CA THR A 277 -4.60 15.33 -6.31
C THR A 277 -4.19 14.42 -5.16
N LEU A 278 -4.70 13.19 -5.12
CA LEU A 278 -4.39 12.22 -4.05
C LEU A 278 -2.88 11.93 -3.93
N HIS A 279 -2.11 12.00 -5.01
CA HIS A 279 -0.65 11.80 -4.94
C HIS A 279 0.07 12.85 -4.09
N LEU A 280 -0.48 14.07 -4.02
CA LEU A 280 0.05 15.11 -3.13
C LEU A 280 -0.19 14.74 -1.65
N VAL A 281 -1.33 14.11 -1.36
CA VAL A 281 -1.70 13.63 -0.02
C VAL A 281 -0.85 12.41 0.36
N TRP A 282 -0.76 11.42 -0.53
CA TRP A 282 -0.02 10.18 -0.22
C TRP A 282 1.49 10.39 -0.09
N LEU A 283 2.05 11.37 -0.79
CA LEU A 283 3.46 11.75 -0.66
C LEU A 283 3.71 12.84 0.39
N PHE A 284 2.66 13.33 1.09
CA PHE A 284 2.81 14.33 2.14
C PHE A 284 3.72 13.81 3.28
N PRO A 285 4.60 14.64 3.86
CA PRO A 285 4.81 16.07 3.61
C PRO A 285 5.78 16.37 2.46
N TRP A 286 6.39 15.34 1.88
CA TRP A 286 7.48 15.47 0.90
C TRP A 286 7.00 15.95 -0.48
N SER A 287 5.72 15.77 -0.79
CA SER A 287 5.08 16.29 -2.01
C SER A 287 5.26 17.80 -2.21
N LEU A 288 5.40 18.56 -1.14
CA LEU A 288 5.62 20.02 -1.21
C LEU A 288 6.98 20.41 -1.81
N TYR A 289 7.90 19.46 -1.94
CA TYR A 289 9.19 19.65 -2.62
C TYR A 289 9.17 19.17 -4.08
N LEU A 290 8.07 18.62 -4.60
CA LEU A 290 7.94 18.14 -5.99
C LEU A 290 8.29 19.20 -7.05
N PRO A 291 7.80 20.46 -6.96
CA PRO A 291 8.13 21.46 -7.98
C PRO A 291 9.62 21.70 -8.12
N VAL A 292 10.35 21.65 -6.99
CA VAL A 292 11.81 21.82 -6.96
C VAL A 292 12.50 20.59 -7.53
N ALA A 293 12.02 19.38 -7.18
CA ALA A 293 12.59 18.11 -7.63
C ALA A 293 12.47 17.91 -9.15
N LEU A 294 11.35 18.30 -9.74
CA LEU A 294 11.09 18.13 -11.18
C LEU A 294 11.80 19.15 -12.06
N ARG A 295 12.16 20.34 -11.51
CA ARG A 295 12.74 21.42 -12.30
C ARG A 295 14.04 21.02 -13.02
N ARG A 296 14.98 20.40 -12.32
CA ARG A 296 16.31 20.06 -12.85
C ARG A 296 16.28 18.94 -13.91
N PRO A 297 15.62 17.82 -13.68
CA PRO A 297 15.48 16.78 -14.71
C PRO A 297 14.84 17.32 -16.00
N LEU A 298 13.79 18.14 -15.87
CA LEU A 298 13.09 18.75 -17.01
C LEU A 298 13.96 19.76 -17.75
N THR A 299 14.67 20.64 -17.05
CA THR A 299 15.56 21.62 -17.71
C THR A 299 16.74 20.96 -18.39
N ASN A 300 17.34 19.94 -17.80
CA ASN A 300 18.42 19.16 -18.39
C ASN A 300 17.93 18.43 -19.65
N TRP A 301 16.74 17.85 -19.61
CA TRP A 301 16.13 17.20 -20.77
C TRP A 301 15.83 18.20 -21.90
N MET A 302 15.27 19.38 -21.59
CA MET A 302 15.00 20.44 -22.57
C MET A 302 16.30 20.99 -23.19
N ALA A 303 17.34 21.19 -22.39
CA ALA A 303 18.64 21.67 -22.87
C ALA A 303 19.28 20.65 -23.83
N ARG A 304 19.16 19.35 -23.55
CA ARG A 304 19.64 18.28 -24.46
C ARG A 304 18.90 18.24 -25.80
N ARG A 305 17.59 18.56 -25.79
CA ARG A 305 16.79 18.65 -27.04
C ARG A 305 17.16 19.87 -27.91
N LYS A 306 17.52 21.00 -27.28
CA LYS A 306 17.87 22.24 -27.99
C LYS A 306 19.31 22.28 -28.53
N GLY A 307 20.23 21.51 -27.94
CA GLY A 307 21.60 21.38 -28.44
C GLY A 307 21.59 20.50 -29.66
N GLY A 308 21.49 21.14 -30.83
CA GLY A 308 21.32 20.50 -32.14
C GLY A 308 22.21 19.27 -32.39
N ASP A 309 21.73 18.37 -33.20
CA ASP A 309 22.05 16.96 -33.47
C ASP A 309 23.52 16.59 -33.87
N LYS A 310 24.52 17.44 -33.68
CA LYS A 310 25.84 17.22 -34.26
C LYS A 310 26.96 16.83 -33.29
N ALA A 311 26.78 16.89 -32.00
CA ALA A 311 27.81 16.42 -31.06
C ALA A 311 27.51 14.99 -30.57
N PRO A 312 28.48 14.07 -30.51
CA PRO A 312 28.28 12.75 -29.95
C PRO A 312 27.81 12.90 -28.50
N ARG A 313 26.60 12.37 -28.18
CA ARG A 313 26.03 12.43 -26.83
C ARG A 313 26.97 11.69 -25.89
N LYS A 314 27.53 12.40 -24.90
CA LYS A 314 28.33 11.76 -23.86
C LYS A 314 27.43 10.75 -23.10
N PRO A 315 27.97 9.56 -22.78
CA PRO A 315 27.27 8.60 -21.94
C PRO A 315 26.79 9.27 -20.63
N LEU A 316 25.59 8.90 -20.19
CA LEU A 316 25.08 9.39 -18.92
C LEU A 316 25.93 8.83 -17.78
N ASP A 317 26.25 9.64 -16.78
CA ASP A 317 26.78 9.17 -15.50
C ASP A 317 25.68 8.51 -14.66
N PHE A 318 26.05 7.82 -13.59
CA PHE A 318 25.13 7.07 -12.75
C PHE A 318 24.04 7.96 -12.12
N ARG A 319 24.39 9.19 -11.76
CA ARG A 319 23.44 10.19 -11.23
C ARG A 319 22.36 10.51 -12.28
N SER A 320 22.77 10.96 -13.46
CA SER A 320 21.84 11.34 -14.53
C SER A 320 20.99 10.16 -15.03
N ARG A 321 21.54 8.95 -15.02
CA ARG A 321 20.77 7.72 -15.31
C ARG A 321 19.70 7.48 -14.28
N THR A 322 20.04 7.61 -12.99
CA THR A 322 19.09 7.45 -11.89
C THR A 322 17.99 8.52 -11.97
N GLU A 323 18.34 9.80 -12.17
CA GLU A 323 17.36 10.88 -12.34
C GLU A 323 16.39 10.57 -13.49
N LEU A 324 16.92 10.20 -14.66
CA LEU A 324 16.08 9.94 -15.83
C LEU A 324 15.19 8.72 -15.66
N ILE A 325 15.74 7.61 -15.11
CA ILE A 325 14.93 6.40 -14.95
C ILE A 325 13.85 6.59 -13.88
N CYS A 326 14.13 7.31 -12.80
CA CYS A 326 13.15 7.65 -11.79
C CYS A 326 12.02 8.52 -12.35
N LEU A 327 12.35 9.52 -13.17
CA LEU A 327 11.36 10.38 -13.82
C LEU A 327 10.47 9.58 -14.79
N VAL A 328 11.07 8.76 -15.64
CA VAL A 328 10.34 7.95 -16.62
C VAL A 328 9.49 6.88 -15.92
N TRP A 329 10.04 6.20 -14.92
CA TRP A 329 9.31 5.19 -14.14
C TRP A 329 8.10 5.80 -13.42
N ALA A 330 8.27 6.90 -12.70
CA ALA A 330 7.14 7.60 -12.07
C ALA A 330 6.09 7.99 -13.12
N GLY A 331 6.52 8.59 -14.23
CA GLY A 331 5.63 8.99 -15.32
C GLY A 331 4.87 7.81 -15.93
N VAL A 332 5.56 6.72 -16.27
CA VAL A 332 4.92 5.49 -16.81
C VAL A 332 3.87 4.95 -15.86
N THR A 333 4.21 4.81 -14.57
CA THR A 333 3.27 4.27 -13.59
C THR A 333 2.03 5.15 -13.43
N LEU A 334 2.22 6.46 -13.25
CA LEU A 334 1.10 7.39 -13.05
C LEU A 334 0.23 7.51 -14.30
N VAL A 335 0.82 7.62 -15.47
CA VAL A 335 0.09 7.71 -16.75
C VAL A 335 -0.65 6.41 -17.04
N PHE A 336 -0.03 5.25 -16.82
CA PHE A 336 -0.69 3.96 -17.04
C PHE A 336 -1.98 3.84 -16.22
N PHE A 337 -1.93 4.15 -14.93
CA PHE A 337 -3.10 4.05 -14.06
C PHE A 337 -4.12 5.17 -14.27
N SER A 338 -3.77 6.30 -14.86
CA SER A 338 -4.75 7.34 -15.22
C SER A 338 -5.73 6.87 -16.31
N PHE A 339 -5.34 5.87 -17.13
CA PHE A 339 -6.20 5.29 -18.17
C PHE A 339 -6.95 4.02 -17.74
N SER A 340 -6.61 3.44 -16.59
CA SER A 340 -7.17 2.18 -16.10
C SER A 340 -8.19 2.40 -15.00
N THR A 341 -9.04 1.40 -14.73
CA THR A 341 -9.72 1.26 -13.43
C THR A 341 -8.66 1.18 -12.35
N ASN A 342 -8.75 2.02 -11.34
CA ASN A 342 -7.70 2.15 -10.32
C ASN A 342 -8.26 2.31 -8.91
N GLN A 343 -7.46 1.86 -7.96
CA GLN A 343 -7.56 2.18 -6.54
C GLN A 343 -6.39 3.11 -6.18
N GLU A 344 -6.52 3.88 -5.10
CA GLU A 344 -5.51 4.88 -4.70
C GLU A 344 -4.12 4.28 -4.45
N TYR A 345 -4.05 3.03 -4.00
CA TYR A 345 -2.77 2.34 -3.73
C TYR A 345 -2.09 1.75 -4.98
N TYR A 346 -2.76 1.70 -6.14
CA TYR A 346 -2.14 1.13 -7.36
C TYR A 346 -0.90 1.90 -7.83
N THR A 347 -0.81 3.17 -7.48
CA THR A 347 0.33 4.03 -7.83
C THR A 347 1.51 3.95 -6.87
N PHE A 348 1.42 3.12 -5.83
CA PHE A 348 2.49 2.93 -4.85
C PHE A 348 3.88 2.66 -5.49
N PRO A 349 4.02 1.89 -6.59
CA PRO A 349 5.31 1.72 -7.26
C PRO A 349 5.94 3.03 -7.79
N ALA A 350 5.17 4.11 -7.95
CA ALA A 350 5.71 5.42 -8.33
C ALA A 350 6.30 6.22 -7.16
N TYR A 351 6.03 5.84 -5.91
CA TYR A 351 6.41 6.66 -4.75
C TYR A 351 7.93 6.66 -4.53
N LEU A 352 8.58 5.50 -4.61
CA LEU A 352 10.03 5.45 -4.43
C LEU A 352 10.79 6.34 -5.42
N PRO A 353 10.59 6.28 -6.75
CA PRO A 353 11.32 7.14 -7.67
C PRO A 353 11.06 8.63 -7.44
N ILE A 354 9.83 9.02 -7.09
CA ILE A 354 9.50 10.40 -6.75
C ILE A 354 10.25 10.84 -5.49
N LEU A 355 10.20 10.03 -4.43
CA LEU A 355 10.87 10.35 -3.16
C LEU A 355 12.39 10.37 -3.27
N LEU A 356 12.98 9.53 -4.16
CA LEU A 356 14.42 9.58 -4.48
C LEU A 356 14.82 10.91 -5.15
N LEU A 357 14.01 11.39 -6.11
CA LEU A 357 14.26 12.68 -6.78
C LEU A 357 14.11 13.86 -5.80
N ILE A 358 13.13 13.78 -4.89
CA ILE A 358 12.95 14.79 -3.86
C ILE A 358 14.13 14.77 -2.88
N ALA A 359 14.60 13.60 -2.46
CA ALA A 359 15.72 13.43 -1.54
C ALA A 359 17.03 13.95 -2.13
N GLU A 360 17.28 13.64 -3.40
CA GLU A 360 18.42 14.16 -4.15
C GLU A 360 18.39 15.70 -4.15
N ARG A 361 17.25 16.26 -4.56
CA ARG A 361 17.14 17.69 -4.74
C ARG A 361 17.20 18.46 -3.42
N LEU A 362 16.56 17.92 -2.38
CA LEU A 362 16.61 18.53 -1.06
C LEU A 362 18.05 18.54 -0.51
N ALA A 363 18.79 17.44 -0.66
CA ALA A 363 20.18 17.37 -0.23
C ALA A 363 21.07 18.38 -1.00
N ASP A 364 20.89 18.49 -2.31
CA ASP A 364 21.61 19.45 -3.16
C ASP A 364 21.28 20.90 -2.77
N GLU A 365 20.01 21.24 -2.56
CA GLU A 365 19.60 22.60 -2.18
C GLU A 365 20.09 22.98 -0.78
N GLU A 366 20.21 22.03 0.13
CA GLU A 366 20.77 22.26 1.47
C GLU A 366 22.29 22.52 1.44
N GLU A 367 22.99 21.89 0.49
CA GLU A 367 24.45 22.01 0.38
C GLU A 367 24.89 23.18 -0.52
N TRP A 368 24.20 23.38 -1.66
CA TRP A 368 24.66 24.29 -2.73
C TRP A 368 23.60 25.27 -3.24
N GLY A 369 22.35 25.15 -2.75
CA GLY A 369 21.23 25.77 -3.42
C GLY A 369 20.76 27.10 -2.87
N SER A 370 19.65 27.55 -3.45
CA SER A 370 18.96 28.77 -3.04
C SER A 370 18.13 28.54 -1.77
N ARG A 371 18.51 29.22 -0.71
CA ARG A 371 17.80 29.21 0.58
C ARG A 371 16.32 29.57 0.45
N SER A 372 15.94 30.32 -0.57
CA SER A 372 14.57 30.78 -0.79
C SER A 372 13.57 29.67 -1.00
N TRP A 373 13.90 28.65 -1.83
CA TRP A 373 13.01 27.54 -2.12
C TRP A 373 12.79 26.64 -0.90
N LEU A 374 13.85 26.38 -0.13
CA LEU A 374 13.76 25.62 1.11
C LEU A 374 12.87 26.31 2.14
N LEU A 375 12.99 27.61 2.26
CA LEU A 375 12.15 28.43 3.16
C LEU A 375 10.71 28.46 2.68
N TRP A 376 10.48 28.62 1.37
CA TRP A 376 9.13 28.64 0.81
C TRP A 376 8.41 27.30 1.05
N SER A 377 9.00 26.16 0.68
CA SER A 377 8.42 24.83 0.89
C SER A 377 8.14 24.54 2.37
N SER A 378 9.08 24.88 3.25
CA SER A 378 8.90 24.68 4.69
C SER A 378 7.85 25.64 5.27
N GLY A 379 7.74 26.87 4.74
CA GLY A 379 6.71 27.83 5.13
C GLY A 379 5.31 27.37 4.72
N VAL A 380 5.16 26.89 3.48
CA VAL A 380 3.89 26.30 2.99
C VAL A 380 3.49 25.09 3.83
N LEU A 381 4.46 24.21 4.16
CA LEU A 381 4.21 23.08 5.04
C LEU A 381 3.69 23.54 6.41
N ALA A 382 4.35 24.53 7.02
CA ALA A 382 3.94 25.06 8.32
C ALA A 382 2.51 25.64 8.26
N VAL A 383 2.18 26.41 7.22
CA VAL A 383 0.84 27.00 7.05
C VAL A 383 -0.23 25.90 6.89
N ILE A 384 0.01 24.90 6.05
CA ILE A 384 -0.93 23.78 5.87
C ILE A 384 -1.13 23.02 7.17
N CYS A 385 -0.05 22.69 7.89
CA CYS A 385 -0.12 21.95 9.15
C CYS A 385 -0.80 22.76 10.27
N ILE A 386 -0.58 24.07 10.33
CA ILE A 386 -1.30 24.95 11.25
C ILE A 386 -2.80 24.97 10.92
N ALA A 387 -3.16 25.07 9.65
CA ALA A 387 -4.56 25.03 9.24
C ALA A 387 -5.23 23.70 9.64
N ILE A 388 -4.57 22.56 9.41
CA ILE A 388 -5.04 21.25 9.85
C ILE A 388 -5.17 21.20 11.37
N SER A 389 -4.19 21.72 12.12
CA SER A 389 -4.23 21.79 13.59
C SER A 389 -5.40 22.60 14.11
N ILE A 390 -5.72 23.73 13.47
CA ILE A 390 -6.90 24.57 13.81
C ILE A 390 -8.20 23.77 13.60
N VAL A 391 -8.33 23.07 12.47
CA VAL A 391 -9.52 22.24 12.19
C VAL A 391 -9.68 21.13 13.24
N LEU A 392 -8.59 20.42 13.56
CA LEU A 392 -8.61 19.40 14.61
C LEU A 392 -8.95 19.98 15.99
N ALA A 393 -8.37 21.13 16.35
CA ALA A 393 -8.67 21.81 17.61
C ALA A 393 -10.13 22.27 17.68
N ALA A 394 -10.70 22.78 16.57
CA ALA A 394 -12.12 23.15 16.49
C ALA A 394 -13.04 21.93 16.67
N GLY A 395 -12.72 20.79 16.02
CA GLY A 395 -13.45 19.54 16.21
C GLY A 395 -13.40 19.05 17.66
N LEU A 396 -12.22 19.09 18.29
CA LEU A 396 -12.03 18.74 19.70
C LEU A 396 -12.82 19.68 20.63
N TRP A 397 -12.81 20.98 20.34
CA TRP A 397 -13.55 21.96 21.12
C TRP A 397 -15.07 21.75 21.02
N ASN A 398 -15.58 21.51 19.81
CA ASN A 398 -17.00 21.26 19.59
C ASN A 398 -17.49 19.97 20.27
N SER A 399 -16.63 18.93 20.30
CA SER A 399 -16.95 17.64 20.94
C SER A 399 -16.63 17.56 22.45
N ARG A 400 -16.12 18.64 23.08
CA ARG A 400 -15.61 18.59 24.47
C ARG A 400 -16.61 18.14 25.52
N ASN A 401 -17.89 18.50 25.33
CA ASN A 401 -18.98 18.20 26.26
C ASN A 401 -19.72 16.90 25.92
N LEU A 402 -19.42 16.27 24.79
CA LEU A 402 -20.03 14.99 24.40
C LEU A 402 -19.43 13.85 25.24
N PRO A 403 -20.20 12.80 25.58
CA PRO A 403 -19.63 11.62 26.20
C PRO A 403 -18.63 10.93 25.23
N PHE A 404 -17.73 10.12 25.79
CA PHE A 404 -16.85 9.29 24.96
C PHE A 404 -17.70 8.24 24.22
N VAL A 405 -17.48 8.12 22.91
CA VAL A 405 -18.15 7.15 22.05
C VAL A 405 -17.18 5.99 21.78
N PRO A 406 -17.45 4.78 22.33
CA PRO A 406 -16.55 3.64 22.13
C PRO A 406 -16.61 3.07 20.70
N ASP A 407 -17.77 3.12 20.06
CA ASP A 407 -18.00 2.67 18.70
C ASP A 407 -18.18 3.87 17.74
N ILE A 408 -17.13 4.18 17.00
CA ILE A 408 -17.12 5.33 16.08
C ILE A 408 -18.14 5.18 14.94
N GLY A 409 -18.45 3.97 14.52
CA GLY A 409 -19.39 3.71 13.42
C GLY A 409 -20.79 4.23 13.67
N THR A 410 -21.18 4.41 14.94
CA THR A 410 -22.49 4.95 15.31
C THR A 410 -22.63 6.46 15.08
N VAL A 411 -21.51 7.17 14.95
CA VAL A 411 -21.45 8.64 14.82
C VAL A 411 -20.81 9.11 13.51
N LEU A 412 -20.49 8.20 12.60
CA LEU A 412 -20.06 8.53 11.24
C LEU A 412 -21.26 9.00 10.38
N ALA A 413 -20.99 9.86 9.40
CA ALA A 413 -21.95 10.11 8.35
C ALA A 413 -22.29 8.78 7.66
N LYS A 414 -23.58 8.57 7.32
CA LYS A 414 -23.98 7.38 6.56
C LYS A 414 -23.59 7.61 5.09
N PRO A 415 -22.49 7.03 4.60
CA PRO A 415 -22.09 7.23 3.22
C PRO A 415 -23.03 6.47 2.28
N ASP A 416 -23.17 6.98 1.06
CA ASP A 416 -23.72 6.20 -0.04
C ASP A 416 -22.65 5.15 -0.44
N LEU A 417 -22.78 3.93 0.05
CA LEU A 417 -21.83 2.82 -0.18
C LEU A 417 -21.59 2.51 -1.67
N GLN A 418 -22.54 2.89 -2.55
CA GLN A 418 -22.37 2.72 -4.00
C GLN A 418 -21.46 3.79 -4.62
N ALA A 419 -21.22 4.90 -3.94
CA ALA A 419 -20.36 5.99 -4.39
C ALA A 419 -18.91 5.86 -3.91
N GLU A 420 -18.61 4.95 -3.00
CA GLU A 420 -17.26 4.79 -2.47
C GLU A 420 -16.30 4.19 -3.50
N THR A 421 -15.43 5.06 -4.00
CA THR A 421 -14.35 4.68 -4.93
C THR A 421 -12.98 4.60 -4.23
N LEU A 422 -12.92 4.95 -2.95
CA LEU A 422 -11.68 5.02 -2.17
C LEU A 422 -11.70 3.99 -1.04
N SER A 423 -10.73 3.09 -0.99
CA SER A 423 -10.61 2.09 0.08
C SER A 423 -10.26 2.70 1.46
N MET A 424 -9.75 3.95 1.46
CA MET A 424 -9.48 4.74 2.68
C MET A 424 -10.46 5.92 2.85
N GLY A 425 -11.59 5.91 2.12
CA GLY A 425 -12.55 7.01 2.06
C GLY A 425 -13.28 7.31 3.36
N HIS A 426 -13.39 6.33 4.27
CA HIS A 426 -14.09 6.49 5.55
C HIS A 426 -13.53 7.59 6.48
N MET A 427 -12.32 8.05 6.24
CA MET A 427 -11.80 9.23 6.94
C MET A 427 -12.53 10.54 6.55
N LEU A 428 -13.24 10.53 5.44
CA LEU A 428 -14.06 11.67 4.97
C LEU A 428 -15.47 11.66 5.58
N ASP A 429 -15.89 10.57 6.23
CA ASP A 429 -17.20 10.39 6.85
C ASP A 429 -17.27 10.95 8.28
N LEU A 430 -16.21 11.63 8.73
CA LEU A 430 -16.12 12.20 10.06
C LEU A 430 -17.16 13.31 10.25
N THR A 431 -17.96 13.18 11.31
CA THR A 431 -18.87 14.23 11.81
C THR A 431 -18.23 14.98 12.97
N GLY A 432 -18.84 16.06 13.42
CA GLY A 432 -18.41 16.75 14.64
C GLY A 432 -18.43 15.83 15.89
N GLU A 433 -19.38 14.89 15.94
CA GLU A 433 -19.51 13.92 17.02
C GLU A 433 -18.40 12.85 17.00
N SER A 434 -17.86 12.50 15.86
CA SER A 434 -16.77 11.53 15.70
C SER A 434 -15.52 11.92 16.48
N PHE A 435 -15.31 13.22 16.72
CA PHE A 435 -14.20 13.70 17.55
C PHE A 435 -14.32 13.26 19.02
N ALA A 436 -15.52 12.89 19.51
CA ALA A 436 -15.67 12.32 20.83
C ALA A 436 -14.96 10.95 20.96
N ALA A 437 -14.96 10.15 19.88
CA ALA A 437 -14.23 8.89 19.82
C ALA A 437 -12.73 9.09 19.52
N LEU A 438 -12.35 10.17 18.85
CA LEU A 438 -11.00 10.43 18.32
C LEU A 438 -10.20 11.44 19.14
N ARG A 439 -10.60 11.77 20.39
CA ARG A 439 -9.94 12.84 21.19
C ARG A 439 -8.43 12.69 21.29
N LEU A 440 -7.95 11.51 21.66
CA LEU A 440 -6.51 11.27 21.84
C LEU A 440 -5.73 11.41 20.51
N PRO A 441 -6.08 10.70 19.42
CA PRO A 441 -5.35 10.83 18.17
C PRO A 441 -5.47 12.24 17.56
N ALA A 442 -6.63 12.88 17.63
CA ALA A 442 -6.82 14.23 17.11
C ALA A 442 -6.01 15.27 17.91
N ALA A 443 -5.96 15.16 19.24
CA ALA A 443 -5.15 16.05 20.08
C ALA A 443 -3.64 15.86 19.79
N LEU A 444 -3.17 14.62 19.70
CA LEU A 444 -1.78 14.32 19.39
C LEU A 444 -1.40 14.86 17.99
N ALA A 445 -2.25 14.64 17.00
CA ALA A 445 -2.05 15.15 15.64
C ALA A 445 -2.05 16.69 15.62
N ALA A 446 -3.01 17.34 16.31
CA ALA A 446 -3.08 18.81 16.36
C ALA A 446 -1.82 19.42 16.97
N ILE A 447 -1.33 18.88 18.09
CA ILE A 447 -0.14 19.37 18.78
C ILE A 447 1.10 19.21 17.92
N VAL A 448 1.33 18.01 17.36
CA VAL A 448 2.55 17.74 16.61
C VAL A 448 2.59 18.49 15.29
N LEU A 449 1.45 18.64 14.60
CA LEU A 449 1.36 19.40 13.36
C LEU A 449 1.47 20.92 13.58
N LEU A 450 1.11 21.41 14.76
CA LEU A 450 1.30 22.81 15.13
C LEU A 450 2.78 23.12 15.41
N ILE A 451 3.42 22.30 16.25
CA ILE A 451 4.75 22.59 16.78
C ILE A 451 5.85 22.18 15.79
N GLY A 452 5.77 20.97 15.24
CA GLY A 452 6.85 20.38 14.46
C GLY A 452 7.22 21.16 13.20
N PRO A 453 6.27 21.46 12.29
CA PRO A 453 6.57 22.23 11.08
C PRO A 453 6.98 23.68 11.37
N ALA A 454 6.44 24.31 12.41
CA ALA A 454 6.88 25.64 12.86
C ALA A 454 8.35 25.61 13.32
N LEU A 455 8.74 24.59 14.10
CA LEU A 455 10.13 24.37 14.52
C LEU A 455 11.02 24.05 13.30
N ALA A 456 10.57 23.21 12.39
CA ALA A 456 11.33 22.90 11.17
C ALA A 456 11.57 24.16 10.32
N PHE A 457 10.56 25.01 10.16
CA PHE A 457 10.70 26.30 9.48
C PHE A 457 11.70 27.23 10.18
N TRP A 458 11.63 27.33 11.50
CA TRP A 458 12.57 28.15 12.31
C TRP A 458 14.01 27.64 12.17
N LEU A 459 14.23 26.31 12.22
CA LEU A 459 15.53 25.69 11.99
C LEU A 459 16.06 25.98 10.58
N ARG A 460 15.20 25.92 9.55
CA ARG A 460 15.54 26.31 8.17
C ARG A 460 16.00 27.76 8.09
N ARG A 461 15.28 28.68 8.74
CA ARG A 461 15.68 30.12 8.81
C ARG A 461 17.04 30.31 9.44
N ARG A 462 17.41 29.49 10.42
CA ARG A 462 18.72 29.51 11.08
C ARG A 462 19.83 28.79 10.30
N GLY A 463 19.53 28.19 9.16
CA GLY A 463 20.49 27.41 8.37
C GLY A 463 20.76 25.98 8.89
N ALA A 464 20.04 25.53 9.92
CA ALA A 464 20.12 24.16 10.44
C ALA A 464 19.28 23.19 9.60
N HIS A 465 19.62 23.08 8.30
CA HIS A 465 18.80 22.42 7.30
C HIS A 465 18.59 20.93 7.58
N PHE A 466 19.64 20.21 7.93
CA PHE A 466 19.57 18.78 8.29
C PHE A 466 18.65 18.54 9.49
N ALA A 467 18.76 19.35 10.54
CA ALA A 467 17.88 19.27 11.71
C ALA A 467 16.41 19.57 11.34
N ALA A 468 16.18 20.53 10.45
CA ALA A 468 14.83 20.84 9.96
C ALA A 468 14.17 19.65 9.23
N THR A 469 14.91 18.95 8.37
CA THR A 469 14.42 17.76 7.67
C THR A 469 14.11 16.62 8.65
N TRP A 470 14.97 16.37 9.64
CA TRP A 470 14.72 15.40 10.71
C TRP A 470 13.51 15.78 11.58
N THR A 471 13.34 17.07 11.90
CA THR A 471 12.17 17.56 12.63
C THR A 471 10.88 17.29 11.85
N THR A 472 10.89 17.53 10.54
CA THR A 472 9.74 17.19 9.68
C THR A 472 9.44 15.68 9.69
N ALA A 473 10.47 14.83 9.55
CA ALA A 473 10.31 13.37 9.59
C ALA A 473 9.81 12.90 10.97
N ALA A 474 10.34 13.43 12.07
CA ALA A 474 9.89 13.11 13.42
C ALA A 474 8.43 13.56 13.66
N THR A 475 8.06 14.74 13.16
CA THR A 475 6.67 15.21 13.16
C THR A 475 5.75 14.20 12.48
N MET A 476 6.13 13.77 11.29
CA MET A 476 5.35 12.77 10.56
C MET A 476 5.30 11.43 11.28
N ALA A 477 6.40 10.97 11.88
CA ALA A 477 6.40 9.74 12.66
C ALA A 477 5.37 9.79 13.81
N VAL A 478 5.30 10.88 14.57
CA VAL A 478 4.31 11.05 15.63
C VAL A 478 2.89 11.19 15.06
N PHE A 479 2.74 11.91 13.94
CA PHE A 479 1.44 12.01 13.25
C PHE A 479 0.96 10.63 12.76
N LEU A 480 1.84 9.80 12.21
CA LEU A 480 1.51 8.43 11.77
C LEU A 480 1.13 7.53 12.95
N ILE A 481 1.74 7.72 14.12
CA ILE A 481 1.28 7.04 15.35
C ILE A 481 -0.13 7.53 15.77
N ALA A 482 -0.40 8.84 15.67
CA ALA A 482 -1.75 9.35 15.91
C ALA A 482 -2.76 8.75 14.91
N ALA A 483 -2.40 8.68 13.63
CA ALA A 483 -3.22 8.00 12.61
C ALA A 483 -3.43 6.52 12.92
N HIS A 484 -2.40 5.83 13.42
CA HIS A 484 -2.54 4.44 13.87
C HIS A 484 -3.53 4.30 15.04
N ILE A 485 -3.44 5.17 16.05
CA ILE A 485 -4.40 5.18 17.17
C ILE A 485 -5.82 5.44 16.65
N ALA A 486 -5.97 6.31 15.66
CA ALA A 486 -7.27 6.51 15.00
C ALA A 486 -7.76 5.23 14.31
N LEU A 487 -6.92 4.54 13.52
CA LEU A 487 -7.28 3.26 12.89
C LEU A 487 -7.73 2.20 13.92
N VAL A 488 -7.08 2.16 15.08
CA VAL A 488 -7.52 1.28 16.19
C VAL A 488 -8.92 1.65 16.69
N ARG A 489 -9.29 2.94 16.68
CA ARG A 489 -10.66 3.38 17.01
C ARG A 489 -11.69 3.02 15.95
N PHE A 490 -11.24 2.93 14.69
CA PHE A 490 -12.09 2.47 13.58
C PHE A 490 -12.22 0.94 13.50
N ASP A 491 -11.50 0.15 14.29
CA ASP A 491 -11.48 -1.32 14.21
C ASP A 491 -12.89 -1.96 14.21
N PRO A 492 -13.87 -1.59 15.08
CA PRO A 492 -15.21 -2.16 15.04
C PRO A 492 -15.97 -1.85 13.74
N PHE A 493 -15.70 -0.71 13.14
CA PHE A 493 -16.33 -0.29 11.87
C PHE A 493 -15.66 -0.98 10.67
N LEU A 494 -14.32 -0.99 10.60
CA LEU A 494 -13.56 -1.53 9.49
C LEU A 494 -13.45 -3.04 9.49
N GLY A 495 -13.61 -3.71 10.64
CA GLY A 495 -13.47 -5.16 10.78
C GLY A 495 -14.62 -5.77 11.58
N SER A 496 -14.65 -7.09 11.64
CA SER A 496 -15.66 -7.86 12.38
C SER A 496 -15.04 -8.68 13.54
N ARG A 497 -13.77 -8.36 13.91
CA ARG A 497 -13.04 -9.06 15.00
C ARG A 497 -13.79 -9.05 16.31
N THR A 498 -14.35 -7.91 16.71
CA THR A 498 -15.09 -7.76 17.96
C THR A 498 -16.30 -8.69 17.99
N MET A 499 -17.06 -8.74 16.89
CA MET A 499 -18.22 -9.62 16.76
C MET A 499 -17.81 -11.11 16.76
N ALA A 500 -16.74 -11.45 16.04
CA ALA A 500 -16.19 -12.81 16.05
C ALA A 500 -15.82 -13.27 17.46
N ARG A 501 -15.16 -12.40 18.25
CA ARG A 501 -14.79 -12.71 19.65
C ARG A 501 -15.98 -12.85 20.58
N GLN A 502 -17.08 -12.15 20.33
CA GLN A 502 -18.29 -12.25 21.14
C GLN A 502 -19.00 -13.58 20.89
N ILE A 503 -19.15 -14.00 19.62
CA ILE A 503 -19.88 -15.24 19.30
C ILE A 503 -19.01 -16.51 19.43
N ALA A 504 -17.69 -16.42 19.29
CA ALA A 504 -16.80 -17.60 19.27
C ALA A 504 -16.98 -18.53 20.49
N PRO A 505 -17.15 -18.04 21.75
CA PRO A 505 -17.36 -18.89 22.91
C PRO A 505 -18.71 -19.63 22.90
N GLU A 506 -19.70 -19.11 22.18
CA GLU A 506 -21.05 -19.66 22.10
C GLU A 506 -21.22 -20.68 20.97
N LEU A 507 -20.31 -20.63 19.97
CA LEU A 507 -20.40 -21.45 18.76
C LEU A 507 -20.12 -22.93 19.07
N ARG A 508 -21.06 -23.79 18.69
CA ARG A 508 -20.92 -25.26 18.70
C ARG A 508 -20.47 -25.77 17.33
N PRO A 509 -19.88 -26.96 17.24
CA PRO A 509 -19.47 -27.55 15.96
C PRO A 509 -20.61 -27.66 14.93
N ALA A 510 -21.84 -27.92 15.39
CA ALA A 510 -23.02 -28.09 14.54
C ALA A 510 -23.67 -26.76 14.11
N ASP A 511 -23.31 -25.62 14.73
CA ASP A 511 -23.90 -24.33 14.40
C ASP A 511 -23.46 -23.86 13.01
N ARG A 512 -24.37 -23.21 12.30
CA ARG A 512 -24.10 -22.61 10.99
C ARG A 512 -23.78 -21.13 11.16
N VAL A 513 -22.76 -20.66 10.45
CA VAL A 513 -22.42 -19.24 10.38
C VAL A 513 -22.62 -18.78 8.95
N MET A 514 -23.36 -17.70 8.77
CA MET A 514 -23.72 -17.17 7.46
C MET A 514 -23.39 -15.68 7.36
N ILE A 515 -23.06 -15.20 6.17
CA ILE A 515 -22.98 -13.77 5.84
C ILE A 515 -24.06 -13.49 4.79
N TYR A 516 -24.85 -12.44 5.02
CA TYR A 516 -25.81 -11.96 4.03
C TYR A 516 -25.13 -10.96 3.08
N GLY A 517 -25.09 -11.28 1.80
CA GLY A 517 -24.43 -10.49 0.76
C GLY A 517 -22.99 -10.92 0.47
N ASP A 518 -22.20 -9.98 -0.02
CA ASP A 518 -20.81 -10.22 -0.42
C ASP A 518 -19.93 -10.61 0.79
N GLN A 519 -19.01 -11.55 0.56
CA GLN A 519 -18.06 -11.98 1.59
C GLN A 519 -17.24 -10.81 2.16
N SER A 520 -16.95 -9.80 1.36
CA SER A 520 -16.15 -8.65 1.78
C SER A 520 -16.77 -7.91 2.97
N PHE A 521 -18.09 -7.97 3.18
CA PHE A 521 -18.76 -7.28 4.28
C PHE A 521 -18.39 -7.80 5.68
N GLY A 522 -17.96 -9.06 5.76
CA GLY A 522 -17.61 -9.72 7.03
C GLY A 522 -16.46 -10.72 6.88
N SER A 523 -15.55 -10.52 5.94
CA SER A 523 -14.47 -11.47 5.61
C SER A 523 -13.55 -11.76 6.79
N SER A 524 -13.37 -10.82 7.72
CA SER A 524 -12.57 -11.06 8.92
C SER A 524 -13.21 -12.06 9.90
N LEU A 525 -14.53 -12.29 9.84
CA LEU A 525 -15.16 -13.39 10.60
C LEU A 525 -14.58 -14.74 10.20
N LEU A 526 -14.37 -14.97 8.90
CA LEU A 526 -13.81 -16.21 8.38
C LEU A 526 -12.43 -16.49 8.98
N PHE A 527 -11.56 -15.48 8.99
CA PHE A 527 -10.22 -15.58 9.56
C PHE A 527 -10.23 -15.85 11.07
N TYR A 528 -11.06 -15.13 11.84
CA TYR A 528 -11.06 -15.25 13.29
C TYR A 528 -11.81 -16.48 13.80
N LEU A 529 -12.92 -16.88 13.17
CA LEU A 529 -13.67 -18.07 13.55
C LEU A 529 -13.04 -19.36 13.04
N ARG A 530 -12.19 -19.31 12.02
CA ARG A 530 -11.44 -20.45 11.42
C ARG A 530 -12.35 -21.61 11.02
N ARG A 531 -13.52 -21.31 10.52
CA ARG A 531 -14.52 -22.29 10.06
C ARG A 531 -15.19 -21.81 8.78
N PRO A 532 -15.71 -22.73 7.95
CA PRO A 532 -16.46 -22.35 6.76
C PRO A 532 -17.66 -21.45 7.11
N ILE A 533 -17.90 -20.44 6.28
CA ILE A 533 -19.01 -19.50 6.39
C ILE A 533 -19.84 -19.58 5.10
N GLU A 534 -21.15 -19.73 5.25
CA GLU A 534 -22.05 -19.75 4.12
C GLU A 534 -22.43 -18.34 3.68
N LEU A 535 -22.60 -18.13 2.38
CA LEU A 535 -22.82 -16.81 1.78
C LEU A 535 -24.22 -16.74 1.17
N VAL A 536 -25.11 -16.01 1.78
CA VAL A 536 -26.48 -15.81 1.27
C VAL A 536 -26.46 -14.69 0.25
N ASN A 537 -26.81 -14.97 -1.00
CA ASN A 537 -26.69 -14.06 -2.15
C ASN A 537 -25.25 -13.53 -2.37
N GLY A 538 -24.25 -14.25 -1.86
CA GLY A 538 -22.84 -13.83 -1.87
C GLY A 538 -22.02 -14.36 -3.05
N ASN A 539 -22.66 -14.88 -4.09
CA ASN A 539 -21.98 -15.30 -5.32
C ASN A 539 -21.65 -14.09 -6.21
N THR A 540 -20.80 -13.22 -5.70
CA THR A 540 -20.48 -11.90 -6.26
C THR A 540 -18.97 -11.69 -6.36
N THR A 541 -18.55 -10.62 -6.99
CA THR A 541 -17.17 -10.11 -7.07
C THR A 541 -16.07 -11.19 -7.14
N SER A 542 -15.20 -11.25 -6.15
CA SER A 542 -14.05 -12.16 -6.10
C SER A 542 -14.42 -13.65 -5.94
N MET A 543 -15.61 -13.94 -5.39
CA MET A 543 -16.06 -15.33 -5.17
C MET A 543 -16.72 -15.96 -6.39
N TRP A 544 -17.25 -15.14 -7.30
CA TRP A 544 -18.04 -15.60 -8.45
C TRP A 544 -17.29 -16.57 -9.37
N TRP A 545 -16.03 -16.28 -9.72
CA TRP A 545 -15.31 -17.15 -10.66
C TRP A 545 -15.07 -18.54 -10.09
N GLY A 546 -14.66 -18.60 -8.82
CA GLY A 546 -14.44 -19.88 -8.13
C GLY A 546 -15.70 -20.73 -8.03
N SER A 547 -16.88 -20.11 -7.84
CA SER A 547 -18.17 -20.82 -7.74
C SER A 547 -18.60 -21.50 -9.03
N THR A 548 -18.03 -21.10 -10.18
CA THR A 548 -18.36 -21.72 -11.49
C THR A 548 -17.69 -23.08 -11.72
N TYR A 549 -16.83 -23.53 -10.81
CA TYR A 549 -16.20 -24.84 -10.92
C TYR A 549 -17.10 -25.96 -10.40
N PRO A 550 -17.11 -27.14 -11.01
CA PRO A 550 -17.97 -28.24 -10.59
C PRO A 550 -17.75 -28.75 -9.16
N ASP A 551 -16.54 -28.55 -8.64
CA ASP A 551 -16.10 -28.92 -7.28
C ASP A 551 -16.06 -27.71 -6.33
N ALA A 552 -16.78 -26.63 -6.66
CA ALA A 552 -16.93 -25.49 -5.76
C ALA A 552 -17.63 -25.91 -4.45
N PRO A 553 -17.25 -25.34 -3.31
CA PRO A 553 -17.90 -25.66 -2.04
C PRO A 553 -19.37 -25.22 -2.06
N HIS A 554 -20.23 -26.00 -1.39
CA HIS A 554 -21.67 -25.69 -1.25
C HIS A 554 -21.90 -24.61 -0.17
N ILE A 555 -21.32 -23.44 -0.36
CA ILE A 555 -21.43 -22.32 0.56
C ILE A 555 -22.34 -21.20 0.04
N PHE A 556 -22.75 -21.25 -1.22
CA PHE A 556 -23.57 -20.21 -1.85
C PHE A 556 -25.04 -20.55 -1.71
N LEU A 557 -25.77 -19.74 -0.98
CA LEU A 557 -27.18 -19.90 -0.65
C LEU A 557 -28.00 -18.75 -1.24
N ASP A 558 -29.30 -18.96 -1.40
CA ASP A 558 -30.26 -17.92 -1.71
C ASP A 558 -31.16 -17.57 -0.51
N ASP A 559 -32.10 -16.62 -0.70
CA ASP A 559 -33.04 -16.21 0.34
C ASP A 559 -33.97 -17.35 0.81
N GLN A 560 -34.30 -18.31 -0.07
CA GLN A 560 -35.12 -19.47 0.28
C GLN A 560 -34.33 -20.48 1.12
N ASP A 561 -33.05 -20.67 0.78
CA ASP A 561 -32.13 -21.49 1.56
C ASP A 561 -31.94 -20.92 2.96
N LEU A 562 -31.79 -19.60 3.08
CA LEU A 562 -31.72 -18.91 4.36
C LEU A 562 -32.99 -19.14 5.18
N GLN A 563 -34.17 -18.92 4.60
CA GLN A 563 -35.43 -19.14 5.29
C GLN A 563 -35.60 -20.60 5.76
N ARG A 564 -35.20 -21.59 4.93
CA ARG A 564 -35.20 -22.99 5.31
C ARG A 564 -34.26 -23.28 6.48
N ALA A 565 -33.05 -22.74 6.42
CA ALA A 565 -32.08 -22.89 7.50
C ALA A 565 -32.53 -22.21 8.79
N TRP A 566 -33.11 -21.01 8.69
CA TRP A 566 -33.62 -20.23 9.83
C TRP A 566 -34.75 -20.94 10.58
N ASN A 567 -35.64 -21.60 9.85
CA ASN A 567 -36.75 -22.34 10.41
C ASN A 567 -36.39 -23.78 10.84
N SER A 568 -35.15 -24.20 10.66
CA SER A 568 -34.68 -25.52 11.07
C SER A 568 -34.34 -25.54 12.58
N PRO A 569 -34.26 -26.74 13.21
CA PRO A 569 -33.82 -26.86 14.58
C PRO A 569 -32.32 -26.57 14.77
N GLN A 570 -31.58 -26.38 13.70
CA GLN A 570 -30.15 -26.08 13.72
C GLN A 570 -29.93 -24.60 14.04
N ARG A 571 -29.02 -24.32 14.97
CA ARG A 571 -28.67 -22.95 15.34
C ARG A 571 -27.91 -22.26 14.21
N VAL A 572 -28.36 -21.07 13.83
CA VAL A 572 -27.79 -20.23 12.76
C VAL A 572 -27.34 -18.90 13.35
N PHE A 573 -26.12 -18.48 13.03
CA PHE A 573 -25.60 -17.14 13.25
C PHE A 573 -25.47 -16.42 11.92
N LEU A 574 -26.30 -15.41 11.69
CA LEU A 574 -26.38 -14.68 10.43
C LEU A 574 -25.78 -13.28 10.62
N PHE A 575 -24.62 -13.06 10.05
CA PHE A 575 -24.04 -11.71 9.94
C PHE A 575 -24.76 -10.91 8.85
N VAL A 576 -25.19 -9.71 9.20
CA VAL A 576 -25.91 -8.80 8.31
C VAL A 576 -25.24 -7.42 8.34
N PRO A 577 -24.78 -6.89 7.20
CA PRO A 577 -24.26 -5.54 7.13
C PRO A 577 -25.39 -4.53 7.32
N GLN A 578 -25.07 -3.32 7.79
CA GLN A 578 -26.06 -2.31 8.17
C GLN A 578 -27.08 -2.00 7.05
N HIS A 579 -26.63 -1.91 5.81
CA HIS A 579 -27.48 -1.56 4.67
C HIS A 579 -28.45 -2.67 4.25
N GLU A 580 -28.16 -3.94 4.54
CA GLU A 580 -29.02 -5.09 4.25
C GLU A 580 -29.98 -5.43 5.42
N ARG A 581 -29.77 -4.83 6.59
CA ARG A 581 -30.55 -5.13 7.80
C ARG A 581 -32.06 -5.02 7.60
N PRO A 582 -32.63 -3.93 7.02
CA PRO A 582 -34.08 -3.81 6.83
C PRO A 582 -34.66 -4.91 5.93
N LYS A 583 -33.88 -5.34 4.92
CA LYS A 583 -34.29 -6.40 4.01
C LYS A 583 -34.33 -7.75 4.71
N VAL A 584 -33.32 -8.07 5.52
CA VAL A 584 -33.22 -9.33 6.26
C VAL A 584 -34.29 -9.39 7.35
N GLU A 585 -34.55 -8.30 8.08
CA GLU A 585 -35.62 -8.24 9.07
C GLU A 585 -37.01 -8.45 8.46
N ALA A 586 -37.23 -8.01 7.22
CA ALA A 586 -38.46 -8.27 6.48
C ALA A 586 -38.54 -9.69 5.91
N LEU A 587 -37.39 -10.32 5.63
CA LEU A 587 -37.30 -11.65 5.00
C LEU A 587 -37.53 -12.79 6.00
N LEU A 588 -37.04 -12.63 7.25
CA LEU A 588 -37.02 -13.71 8.24
C LEU A 588 -38.23 -13.64 9.17
N PRO A 589 -39.00 -14.73 9.31
CA PRO A 589 -40.14 -14.77 10.22
C PRO A 589 -39.70 -14.94 11.68
N GLY A 590 -40.44 -14.37 12.59
CA GLY A 590 -40.30 -14.58 14.05
C GLY A 590 -39.30 -13.63 14.72
N PRO A 591 -39.02 -13.84 16.01
CA PRO A 591 -38.09 -12.99 16.76
C PRO A 591 -36.66 -13.23 16.29
N LEU A 592 -35.94 -12.13 15.95
CA LEU A 592 -34.52 -12.13 15.66
C LEU A 592 -33.77 -11.86 16.97
N HIS A 593 -33.01 -12.84 17.44
CA HIS A 593 -32.17 -12.65 18.63
C HIS A 593 -30.84 -12.04 18.19
N VAL A 594 -30.46 -10.93 18.81
CA VAL A 594 -29.15 -10.26 18.53
C VAL A 594 -28.08 -10.96 19.35
N ALA A 595 -27.18 -11.69 18.69
CA ALA A 595 -26.03 -12.31 19.32
C ALA A 595 -24.85 -11.33 19.44
N SER A 596 -24.69 -10.40 18.49
CA SER A 596 -23.66 -9.37 18.53
C SER A 596 -24.07 -8.19 17.64
N GLU A 597 -23.71 -6.97 18.05
CA GLU A 597 -23.90 -5.76 17.24
C GLU A 597 -22.71 -4.82 17.43
N ALA A 598 -22.19 -4.27 16.33
CA ALA A 598 -21.12 -3.29 16.34
C ALA A 598 -21.16 -2.45 15.05
N SER A 599 -21.04 -1.13 15.18
CA SER A 599 -20.97 -0.19 14.02
C SER A 599 -22.10 -0.38 13.00
N GLY A 600 -23.29 -0.73 13.47
CA GLY A 600 -24.48 -0.97 12.64
C GLY A 600 -24.51 -2.36 11.97
N LYS A 601 -23.42 -3.12 12.01
CA LYS A 601 -23.39 -4.54 11.63
C LYS A 601 -24.01 -5.37 12.75
N VAL A 602 -24.78 -6.40 12.43
CA VAL A 602 -25.46 -7.25 13.41
C VAL A 602 -25.26 -8.74 13.09
N ILE A 603 -25.12 -9.55 14.11
CA ILE A 603 -25.24 -11.00 13.99
C ILE A 603 -26.55 -11.42 14.68
N PHE A 604 -27.48 -11.92 13.88
CA PHE A 604 -28.71 -12.51 14.38
C PHE A 604 -28.55 -14.01 14.62
N THR A 605 -29.31 -14.56 15.56
CA THR A 605 -29.46 -16.00 15.73
C THR A 605 -30.95 -16.39 15.81
N ASN A 606 -31.29 -17.54 15.28
CA ASN A 606 -32.65 -18.09 15.30
C ASN A 606 -33.01 -18.74 16.65
N HIS A 607 -32.01 -19.05 17.49
CA HIS A 607 -32.19 -19.59 18.82
C HIS A 607 -31.34 -18.80 19.83
N PRO A 608 -31.84 -18.49 21.02
CA PRO A 608 -31.10 -17.77 22.05
C PRO A 608 -29.90 -18.55 22.60
#